data_b0cf0c9b160c8ee7dd596dde4a4fda89
#
_entry.id   b0cf0c9b160c8ee7dd596dde4a4fda89
#
_cell.length_a   1.000
_cell.length_b   1.000
_cell.length_c   1.000
_cell.angle_alpha   90.00
_cell.angle_beta   90.00
_cell.angle_gamma   90.00
#
_symmetry.space_group_name_H-M   'P 1'
#
loop_
_entity.id
_entity.type
_entity.pdbx_description
1 polymer ?
#
loop_
_entity_poly.entity_id
_entity_poly.type
_entity_poly.pdbx_seq_one_letter_code
_entity_poly.pdbx_strand_id
1 'polypeptide(L)'
;MEKQFTIETRLELQEDAVKYLTEYVVFYNEISRKLWQIVRLSNFKELYTRSEFNTYACNKYNILKRTANSIYSDLAGKKKSLLELKKTELSNRKTRYKKFFNKKNELINKINKLKEKVALNKSNENELIRYRKYKHKYYFICNKINNLKQDVENLEKDIKNKNIKISFGSKKLFNAQYNLEANGFRTHTKWKNNYHKKRDKNIYYLGSKDETLGNQLAQLDYDITTSKFTLKLRKEKQYSSESKYLNISNIDFKYMKDELINIINDHKSNQTLLPLSYRIYRVKNKWYLQVIITTIVENYVTRKEYGVIGLDFNNGFISFSETNESGNLIKALNYPLKYHGCGNKALNEMLNTINNIVTYARSVGKDISIEDLKFDSKKANSIKSNQKNEKKYNKMIHTLD
;
A
#
# COMPACT_ATOMS: atom_id res chain seq x y z
N MET A 1 -19.66 13.30 -1.39
CA MET A 1 -18.33 13.06 -0.79
C MET A 1 -17.26 13.06 -1.87
N GLU A 2 -16.18 13.84 -1.71
CA GLU A 2 -15.05 13.79 -2.66
C GLU A 2 -14.30 12.47 -2.51
N LYS A 3 -14.13 11.73 -3.59
CA LYS A 3 -13.31 10.50 -3.65
C LYS A 3 -12.25 10.64 -4.71
N GLN A 4 -11.07 10.07 -4.44
CA GLN A 4 -9.96 10.04 -5.38
C GLN A 4 -9.87 8.67 -6.04
N PHE A 5 -9.77 8.67 -7.36
CA PHE A 5 -9.54 7.50 -8.18
C PHE A 5 -8.23 7.66 -8.94
N THR A 6 -7.60 6.54 -9.23
CA THR A 6 -6.40 6.49 -10.06
C THR A 6 -6.70 5.62 -11.26
N ILE A 7 -6.66 6.22 -12.44
CA ILE A 7 -6.78 5.52 -13.72
C ILE A 7 -5.41 5.38 -14.36
N GLU A 8 -5.20 4.31 -15.08
CA GLU A 8 -3.90 3.96 -15.61
C GLU A 8 -3.98 3.52 -17.06
N THR A 9 -2.99 3.96 -17.85
CA THR A 9 -2.81 3.48 -19.22
C THR A 9 -1.34 3.32 -19.55
N ARG A 10 -1.05 2.46 -20.54
CA ARG A 10 0.27 2.32 -21.11
C ARG A 10 0.51 3.43 -22.12
N LEU A 11 1.71 4.05 -22.06
CA LEU A 11 2.16 5.04 -23.03
C LEU A 11 2.90 4.35 -24.20
N GLU A 12 2.56 4.75 -25.40
CA GLU A 12 3.32 4.47 -26.63
C GLU A 12 4.14 5.73 -26.92
N LEU A 13 5.46 5.64 -26.75
CA LEU A 13 6.35 6.79 -26.79
C LEU A 13 7.23 6.72 -28.04
N GLN A 14 7.43 7.89 -28.65
CA GLN A 14 8.47 8.13 -29.66
C GLN A 14 9.85 8.14 -29.00
N GLU A 15 10.91 7.95 -29.77
CA GLU A 15 12.30 7.84 -29.28
C GLU A 15 12.74 9.04 -28.46
N ASP A 16 12.42 10.25 -28.89
CA ASP A 16 12.74 11.47 -28.16
C ASP A 16 12.08 11.55 -26.79
N ALA A 17 10.81 11.13 -26.71
CA ALA A 17 10.09 11.06 -25.45
C ALA A 17 10.67 9.97 -24.52
N VAL A 18 11.08 8.82 -25.06
CA VAL A 18 11.75 7.77 -24.29
C VAL A 18 13.10 8.27 -23.74
N LYS A 19 13.89 8.95 -24.58
CA LYS A 19 15.18 9.54 -24.19
C LYS A 19 14.98 10.54 -23.05
N TYR A 20 14.13 11.54 -23.26
CA TYR A 20 13.84 12.55 -22.24
C TYR A 20 13.35 11.95 -20.92
N LEU A 21 12.34 11.09 -20.96
CA LEU A 21 11.77 10.50 -19.74
C LEU A 21 12.77 9.59 -19.01
N THR A 22 13.67 8.91 -19.73
CA THR A 22 14.70 8.07 -19.14
C THR A 22 15.75 8.90 -18.39
N GLU A 23 16.17 10.02 -18.94
CA GLU A 23 17.10 10.94 -18.27
C GLU A 23 16.42 11.68 -17.13
N TYR A 24 15.22 12.18 -17.35
CA TYR A 24 14.48 12.98 -16.39
C TYR A 24 14.07 12.17 -15.16
N VAL A 25 13.67 10.90 -15.31
CA VAL A 25 13.32 10.04 -14.15
C VAL A 25 14.51 9.82 -13.21
N VAL A 26 15.70 9.69 -13.75
CA VAL A 26 16.93 9.55 -12.94
C VAL A 26 17.21 10.84 -12.18
N PHE A 27 17.21 11.97 -12.88
CA PHE A 27 17.40 13.30 -12.31
C PHE A 27 16.37 13.62 -11.21
N TYR A 28 15.07 13.44 -11.49
CA TYR A 28 13.98 13.67 -10.54
C TYR A 28 14.15 12.85 -9.25
N ASN A 29 14.46 11.56 -9.40
CA ASN A 29 14.61 10.68 -8.24
C ASN A 29 15.92 10.92 -7.47
N GLU A 30 16.97 11.39 -8.12
CA GLU A 30 18.20 11.81 -7.45
C GLU A 30 17.93 13.01 -6.54
N ILE A 31 17.26 14.03 -7.03
CA ILE A 31 16.87 15.20 -6.24
C ILE A 31 15.93 14.79 -5.10
N SER A 32 14.95 13.93 -5.38
CA SER A 32 14.03 13.43 -4.36
C SER A 32 14.77 12.73 -3.21
N ARG A 33 15.82 11.97 -3.49
CA ARG A 33 16.65 11.34 -2.46
C ARG A 33 17.47 12.36 -1.65
N LYS A 34 18.03 13.36 -2.32
CA LYS A 34 18.78 14.44 -1.63
C LYS A 34 17.84 15.24 -0.74
N LEU A 35 16.67 15.61 -1.22
CA LEU A 35 15.66 16.33 -0.45
C LEU A 35 15.03 15.49 0.67
N TRP A 36 15.01 14.15 0.53
CA TRP A 36 14.56 13.27 1.61
C TRP A 36 15.38 13.45 2.89
N GLN A 37 16.69 13.73 2.78
CA GLN A 37 17.54 13.94 3.95
C GLN A 37 17.05 15.10 4.82
N ILE A 38 16.37 16.07 4.24
CA ILE A 38 15.79 17.23 4.92
C ILE A 38 14.39 16.88 5.43
N VAL A 39 13.50 16.36 4.56
CA VAL A 39 12.09 16.05 4.90
C VAL A 39 11.97 15.00 6.00
N ARG A 40 12.95 14.10 6.12
CA ARG A 40 12.95 13.05 7.15
C ARG A 40 13.15 13.58 8.56
N LEU A 41 13.73 14.76 8.75
CA LEU A 41 14.00 15.35 10.08
C LEU A 41 12.71 15.45 10.89
N SER A 42 12.81 15.22 12.20
CA SER A 42 11.66 15.25 13.11
C SER A 42 11.06 16.67 13.20
N ASN A 43 11.92 17.67 13.24
CA ASN A 43 11.61 19.08 13.32
C ASN A 43 11.52 19.80 11.96
N PHE A 44 11.35 19.06 10.86
CA PHE A 44 11.32 19.64 9.51
C PHE A 44 10.35 20.82 9.39
N LYS A 45 9.14 20.73 9.97
CA LYS A 45 8.11 21.78 9.89
C LYS A 45 8.46 23.03 10.71
N GLU A 46 9.35 22.89 11.68
CA GLU A 46 9.88 24.00 12.48
C GLU A 46 11.00 24.72 11.73
N LEU A 47 11.78 23.97 10.95
CA LEU A 47 12.92 24.50 10.20
C LEU A 47 12.53 25.12 8.84
N TYR A 48 11.46 24.63 8.22
CA TYR A 48 11.07 25.02 6.89
C TYR A 48 9.56 25.13 6.73
N THR A 49 9.10 26.28 6.29
CA THR A 49 7.81 26.40 5.63
C THR A 49 7.86 25.72 4.25
N ARG A 50 6.71 25.42 3.67
CA ARG A 50 6.64 24.83 2.31
C ARG A 50 7.26 25.75 1.26
N SER A 51 7.10 27.06 1.42
CA SER A 51 7.68 28.03 0.51
C SER A 51 9.21 28.06 0.56
N GLU A 52 9.77 28.11 1.76
CA GLU A 52 11.22 28.10 1.98
C GLU A 52 11.87 26.83 1.46
N PHE A 53 11.25 25.67 1.71
CA PHE A 53 11.71 24.40 1.16
C PHE A 53 11.73 24.42 -0.37
N ASN A 54 10.66 24.92 -1.03
CA ASN A 54 10.59 25.02 -2.47
C ASN A 54 11.66 25.96 -3.02
N THR A 55 11.87 27.11 -2.37
CA THR A 55 12.90 28.09 -2.75
C THR A 55 14.30 27.46 -2.62
N TYR A 56 14.59 26.78 -1.52
CA TYR A 56 15.84 26.06 -1.34
C TYR A 56 16.07 25.02 -2.45
N ALA A 57 15.05 24.21 -2.75
CA ALA A 57 15.15 23.16 -3.77
C ALA A 57 15.37 23.74 -5.18
N CYS A 58 14.67 24.84 -5.52
CA CYS A 58 14.83 25.54 -6.80
C CYS A 58 16.23 26.11 -6.97
N ASN A 59 16.74 26.80 -5.96
CA ASN A 59 18.06 27.44 -6.01
C ASN A 59 19.20 26.40 -6.08
N LYS A 60 19.08 25.32 -5.29
CA LYS A 60 20.13 24.31 -5.20
C LYS A 60 20.19 23.37 -6.41
N TYR A 61 19.05 23.04 -7.00
CA TYR A 61 18.97 22.01 -8.04
C TYR A 61 18.50 22.52 -9.38
N ASN A 62 18.28 23.81 -9.52
CA ASN A 62 17.79 24.49 -10.74
C ASN A 62 16.52 23.83 -11.32
N ILE A 63 15.55 23.51 -10.45
CA ILE A 63 14.27 22.91 -10.81
C ILE A 63 13.13 23.95 -10.75
N LEU A 64 12.02 23.64 -11.42
CA LEU A 64 10.83 24.46 -11.36
C LEU A 64 10.18 24.38 -9.95
N LYS A 65 9.61 25.49 -9.48
CA LYS A 65 8.96 25.57 -8.16
C LYS A 65 7.86 24.52 -7.99
N ARG A 66 7.13 24.22 -9.05
CA ARG A 66 6.09 23.16 -9.05
C ARG A 66 6.66 21.76 -8.98
N THR A 67 7.83 21.52 -9.56
CA THR A 67 8.55 20.25 -9.40
C THR A 67 9.01 20.05 -7.96
N ALA A 68 9.58 21.10 -7.34
CA ALA A 68 9.94 21.06 -5.92
C ALA A 68 8.74 20.74 -5.04
N ASN A 69 7.59 21.36 -5.32
CA ASN A 69 6.33 21.14 -4.63
C ASN A 69 5.79 19.70 -4.81
N SER A 70 5.92 19.14 -6.01
CA SER A 70 5.55 17.75 -6.30
C SER A 70 6.42 16.76 -5.53
N ILE A 71 7.73 16.99 -5.49
CA ILE A 71 8.69 16.17 -4.72
C ILE A 71 8.37 16.25 -3.22
N TYR A 72 8.13 17.47 -2.69
CA TYR A 72 7.75 17.65 -1.29
C TYR A 72 6.51 16.83 -0.91
N SER A 73 5.44 16.96 -1.70
CA SER A 73 4.19 16.25 -1.46
C SER A 73 4.34 14.73 -1.50
N ASP A 74 5.08 14.20 -2.49
CA ASP A 74 5.36 12.75 -2.59
C ASP A 74 6.18 12.26 -1.40
N LEU A 75 7.20 13.00 -0.98
CA LEU A 75 8.03 12.65 0.18
C LEU A 75 7.28 12.76 1.50
N ALA A 76 6.46 13.78 1.69
CA ALA A 76 5.61 13.94 2.88
C ALA A 76 4.57 12.83 2.98
N GLY A 77 3.94 12.46 1.87
CA GLY A 77 3.03 11.32 1.78
C GLY A 77 3.72 10.00 2.14
N LYS A 78 4.91 9.74 1.59
CA LYS A 78 5.73 8.57 1.95
C LYS A 78 6.10 8.56 3.43
N LYS A 79 6.47 9.71 4.02
CA LYS A 79 6.75 9.84 5.45
C LYS A 79 5.54 9.44 6.30
N LYS A 80 4.36 9.99 5.97
CA LYS A 80 3.11 9.67 6.66
C LYS A 80 2.77 8.19 6.57
N SER A 81 2.80 7.61 5.36
CA SER A 81 2.51 6.19 5.14
C SER A 81 3.44 5.26 5.92
N LEU A 82 4.74 5.55 5.93
CA LEU A 82 5.71 4.74 6.70
C LEU A 82 5.53 4.86 8.21
N LEU A 83 5.08 6.01 8.72
CA LEU A 83 4.73 6.15 10.14
C LEU A 83 3.54 5.26 10.50
N GLU A 84 2.51 5.22 9.67
CA GLU A 84 1.35 4.35 9.90
C GLU A 84 1.74 2.86 9.83
N LEU A 85 2.58 2.47 8.87
CA LEU A 85 3.12 1.10 8.82
C LEU A 85 3.91 0.72 10.08
N LYS A 86 4.71 1.64 10.63
CA LYS A 86 5.41 1.40 11.91
C LYS A 86 4.46 1.25 13.09
N LYS A 87 3.36 2.01 13.12
CA LYS A 87 2.33 1.86 14.16
C LYS A 87 1.66 0.49 14.08
N THR A 88 1.31 0.03 12.89
CA THR A 88 0.77 -1.31 12.66
C THR A 88 1.77 -2.39 13.07
N GLU A 89 3.06 -2.23 12.70
CA GLU A 89 4.10 -3.17 13.12
C GLU A 89 4.25 -3.20 14.65
N LEU A 90 4.20 -2.05 15.32
CA LEU A 90 4.24 -1.97 16.78
C LEU A 90 3.07 -2.74 17.42
N SER A 91 1.85 -2.55 16.93
CA SER A 91 0.67 -3.29 17.40
C SER A 91 0.86 -4.80 17.26
N ASN A 92 1.32 -5.26 16.09
CA ASN A 92 1.60 -6.66 15.82
C ASN A 92 2.70 -7.23 16.74
N ARG A 93 3.77 -6.44 17.01
CA ARG A 93 4.84 -6.86 17.94
C ARG A 93 4.36 -6.96 19.37
N LYS A 94 3.53 -6.01 19.84
CA LYS A 94 2.91 -6.05 21.17
C LYS A 94 1.99 -7.27 21.33
N THR A 95 1.19 -7.60 20.33
CA THR A 95 0.33 -8.81 20.34
C THR A 95 1.16 -10.09 20.43
N ARG A 96 2.25 -10.17 19.65
CA ARG A 96 3.18 -11.32 19.72
C ARG A 96 3.89 -11.42 21.07
N TYR A 97 4.29 -10.29 21.66
CA TYR A 97 4.89 -10.26 22.99
C TYR A 97 3.93 -10.84 24.04
N LYS A 98 2.67 -10.36 24.09
CA LYS A 98 1.64 -10.89 25.00
C LYS A 98 1.46 -12.39 24.85
N LYS A 99 1.39 -12.89 23.61
CA LYS A 99 1.27 -14.34 23.34
C LYS A 99 2.44 -15.15 23.91
N PHE A 100 3.68 -14.73 23.66
CA PHE A 100 4.84 -15.43 24.18
C PHE A 100 4.94 -15.34 25.69
N PHE A 101 4.53 -14.20 26.28
CA PHE A 101 4.46 -14.01 27.71
C PHE A 101 3.48 -15.00 28.37
N ASN A 102 2.27 -15.15 27.83
CA ASN A 102 1.30 -16.13 28.32
C ASN A 102 1.84 -17.56 28.19
N LYS A 103 2.45 -17.88 27.06
CA LYS A 103 3.06 -19.19 26.82
C LYS A 103 4.23 -19.50 27.78
N LYS A 104 4.99 -18.47 28.17
CA LYS A 104 6.02 -18.58 29.22
C LYS A 104 5.39 -19.00 30.54
N ASN A 105 4.30 -18.33 30.97
CA ASN A 105 3.61 -18.64 32.22
C ASN A 105 3.02 -20.05 32.22
N GLU A 106 2.40 -20.50 31.11
CA GLU A 106 1.94 -21.88 30.96
C GLU A 106 3.07 -22.90 31.13
N LEU A 107 4.26 -22.59 30.56
CA LEU A 107 5.42 -23.48 30.71
C LEU A 107 5.99 -23.51 32.11
N ILE A 108 6.00 -22.38 32.84
CA ILE A 108 6.39 -22.32 34.24
C ILE A 108 5.52 -23.25 35.05
N ASN A 109 4.18 -23.16 34.88
CA ASN A 109 3.25 -24.05 35.62
C ASN A 109 3.50 -25.54 35.32
N LYS A 110 3.76 -25.87 34.03
CA LYS A 110 4.08 -27.25 33.64
C LYS A 110 5.43 -27.73 34.21
N ILE A 111 6.44 -26.87 34.25
CA ILE A 111 7.76 -27.16 34.80
C ILE A 111 7.67 -27.35 36.29
N ASN A 112 6.94 -26.52 37.03
CA ASN A 112 6.80 -26.60 38.48
C ASN A 112 6.11 -27.89 38.89
N LYS A 113 5.00 -28.30 38.23
CA LYS A 113 4.32 -29.58 38.48
C LYS A 113 5.23 -30.79 38.28
N LEU A 114 6.09 -30.79 37.26
CA LEU A 114 7.03 -31.86 37.03
C LEU A 114 8.25 -31.80 37.96
N LYS A 115 8.69 -30.60 38.36
CA LYS A 115 9.79 -30.40 39.30
C LYS A 115 9.47 -31.02 40.67
N GLU A 116 8.25 -30.84 41.17
CA GLU A 116 7.80 -31.44 42.44
C GLU A 116 7.84 -32.96 42.38
N LYS A 117 7.36 -33.59 41.29
CA LYS A 117 7.43 -35.02 41.08
C LYS A 117 8.86 -35.58 41.00
N VAL A 118 9.74 -34.87 40.31
CA VAL A 118 11.16 -35.20 40.18
C VAL A 118 11.86 -35.11 41.52
N ALA A 119 11.60 -34.06 42.31
CA ALA A 119 12.17 -33.88 43.65
C ALA A 119 11.76 -34.98 44.64
N LEU A 120 10.56 -35.53 44.49
CA LEU A 120 10.05 -36.63 45.32
C LEU A 120 10.44 -38.03 44.82
N ASN A 121 11.31 -38.17 43.81
CA ASN A 121 11.66 -39.43 43.13
C ASN A 121 10.44 -40.24 42.60
N LYS A 122 9.31 -39.57 42.37
CA LYS A 122 8.06 -40.18 41.87
C LYS A 122 7.87 -40.03 40.37
N SER A 123 8.88 -39.55 39.63
CA SER A 123 8.80 -39.33 38.19
C SER A 123 9.25 -40.58 37.41
N ASN A 124 8.53 -40.89 36.32
CA ASN A 124 8.98 -41.89 35.35
C ASN A 124 9.90 -41.23 34.29
N GLU A 125 10.57 -42.06 33.48
CA GLU A 125 11.50 -41.60 32.45
C GLU A 125 10.87 -40.65 31.45
N ASN A 126 9.62 -40.90 31.04
CA ASN A 126 8.89 -40.02 30.13
C ASN A 126 8.62 -38.63 30.75
N GLU A 127 8.38 -38.53 32.03
CA GLU A 127 8.19 -37.28 32.75
C GLU A 127 9.49 -36.48 32.85
N LEU A 128 10.63 -37.14 33.05
CA LEU A 128 11.97 -36.53 33.03
C LEU A 128 12.30 -35.95 31.64
N ILE A 129 11.99 -36.70 30.57
CA ILE A 129 12.17 -36.23 29.19
C ILE A 129 11.29 -34.99 28.93
N ARG A 130 10.02 -35.00 29.37
CA ARG A 130 9.10 -33.84 29.24
C ARG A 130 9.61 -32.63 30.01
N TYR A 131 10.11 -32.83 31.23
CA TYR A 131 10.67 -31.77 32.07
C TYR A 131 11.86 -31.06 31.37
N ARG A 132 12.81 -31.85 30.84
CA ARG A 132 13.96 -31.32 30.06
C ARG A 132 13.51 -30.54 28.81
N LYS A 133 12.55 -31.09 28.04
CA LYS A 133 11.97 -30.44 26.87
C LYS A 133 11.28 -29.10 27.23
N TYR A 134 10.55 -29.04 28.35
CA TYR A 134 9.89 -27.81 28.78
C TYR A 134 10.88 -26.79 29.25
N LYS A 135 11.95 -27.16 29.97
CA LYS A 135 13.04 -26.23 30.35
C LYS A 135 13.74 -25.63 29.13
N HIS A 136 14.09 -26.45 28.14
CA HIS A 136 14.69 -25.97 26.90
C HIS A 136 13.77 -25.00 26.15
N LYS A 137 12.48 -25.35 26.05
CA LYS A 137 11.47 -24.51 25.41
C LYS A 137 11.22 -23.19 26.15
N TYR A 138 11.28 -23.22 27.48
CA TYR A 138 11.17 -22.03 28.33
C TYR A 138 12.33 -21.06 28.05
N TYR A 139 13.57 -21.57 28.05
CA TYR A 139 14.75 -20.75 27.75
C TYR A 139 14.65 -20.08 26.36
N PHE A 140 14.24 -20.84 25.34
CA PHE A 140 14.03 -20.31 24.02
C PHE A 140 12.95 -19.22 23.96
N ILE A 141 11.85 -19.40 24.71
CA ILE A 141 10.77 -18.40 24.79
C ILE A 141 11.24 -17.14 25.53
N CYS A 142 12.01 -17.26 26.61
CA CYS A 142 12.57 -16.10 27.31
C CYS A 142 13.45 -15.24 26.37
N ASN A 143 14.34 -15.85 25.60
CA ASN A 143 15.16 -15.13 24.63
C ASN A 143 14.29 -14.42 23.58
N LYS A 144 13.22 -15.08 23.12
CA LYS A 144 12.30 -14.48 22.15
C LYS A 144 11.50 -13.30 22.72
N ILE A 145 11.11 -13.37 24.00
CA ILE A 145 10.43 -12.29 24.72
C ILE A 145 11.36 -11.09 24.84
N ASN A 146 12.63 -11.29 25.23
CA ASN A 146 13.61 -10.23 25.38
C ASN A 146 13.86 -9.51 24.04
N ASN A 147 14.02 -10.26 22.95
CA ASN A 147 14.17 -9.67 21.62
C ASN A 147 12.92 -8.88 21.19
N LEU A 148 11.71 -9.41 21.45
CA LEU A 148 10.47 -8.71 21.14
C LEU A 148 10.30 -7.43 21.99
N LYS A 149 10.70 -7.46 23.26
CA LYS A 149 10.67 -6.29 24.14
C LYS A 149 11.56 -5.18 23.59
N GLN A 150 12.78 -5.52 23.19
CA GLN A 150 13.73 -4.57 22.60
C GLN A 150 13.20 -4.02 21.24
N ASP A 151 12.61 -4.88 20.40
CA ASP A 151 11.98 -4.46 19.15
C ASP A 151 10.85 -3.44 19.39
N VAL A 152 9.98 -3.68 20.39
CA VAL A 152 8.88 -2.79 20.77
C VAL A 152 9.42 -1.44 21.24
N GLU A 153 10.40 -1.42 22.15
CA GLU A 153 11.03 -0.21 22.66
C GLU A 153 11.68 0.62 21.53
N ASN A 154 12.36 -0.03 20.59
CA ASN A 154 12.98 0.62 19.45
C ASN A 154 11.93 1.23 18.51
N LEU A 155 10.83 0.51 18.24
CA LEU A 155 9.72 1.02 17.39
C LEU A 155 9.02 2.19 18.07
N GLU A 156 8.79 2.15 19.38
CA GLU A 156 8.20 3.26 20.15
C GLU A 156 9.07 4.51 20.08
N LYS A 157 10.39 4.38 20.28
CA LYS A 157 11.35 5.47 20.12
C LYS A 157 11.34 6.04 18.70
N ASP A 158 11.35 5.17 17.69
CA ASP A 158 11.31 5.59 16.28
C ASP A 158 10.02 6.36 15.94
N ILE A 159 8.87 5.91 16.45
CA ILE A 159 7.58 6.57 16.23
C ILE A 159 7.54 7.92 16.96
N LYS A 160 7.95 7.96 18.23
CA LYS A 160 8.01 9.19 19.03
C LYS A 160 8.90 10.25 18.38
N ASN A 161 10.07 9.85 17.94
CA ASN A 161 11.05 10.74 17.30
C ASN A 161 10.78 10.95 15.80
N LYS A 162 9.70 10.37 15.23
CA LYS A 162 9.40 10.40 13.80
C LYS A 162 10.60 9.98 12.94
N ASN A 163 11.45 9.09 13.47
CA ASN A 163 12.65 8.62 12.81
C ASN A 163 12.30 7.57 11.75
N ILE A 164 12.32 7.97 10.48
CA ILE A 164 11.92 7.13 9.37
C ILE A 164 13.09 6.97 8.41
N LYS A 165 13.36 5.71 8.04
CA LYS A 165 14.33 5.35 7.01
C LYS A 165 13.56 4.83 5.79
N ILE A 166 13.78 5.43 4.63
CA ILE A 166 13.28 4.93 3.34
C ILE A 166 14.40 4.21 2.61
N SER A 167 14.10 3.02 2.11
CA SER A 167 14.91 2.37 1.09
C SER A 167 14.24 2.63 -0.27
N PHE A 168 14.78 3.58 -1.02
CA PHE A 168 14.32 3.83 -2.38
C PHE A 168 14.64 2.61 -3.25
N GLY A 169 13.63 2.10 -3.95
CA GLY A 169 13.73 0.91 -4.78
C GLY A 169 13.17 -0.35 -4.12
N SER A 170 13.73 -0.86 -3.07
CA SER A 170 13.24 -1.98 -2.26
C SER A 170 14.29 -2.35 -1.20
N LYS A 171 13.90 -2.53 0.05
CA LYS A 171 14.79 -3.00 1.11
C LYS A 171 15.33 -4.41 0.82
N LYS A 172 14.49 -5.30 0.29
CA LYS A 172 14.91 -6.66 -0.11
C LYS A 172 15.98 -6.60 -1.20
N LEU A 173 15.74 -5.79 -2.24
CA LEU A 173 16.70 -5.65 -3.34
C LEU A 173 17.97 -4.93 -2.90
N PHE A 174 17.88 -3.94 -2.00
CA PHE A 174 19.05 -3.31 -1.40
C PHE A 174 19.90 -4.32 -0.65
N ASN A 175 19.29 -5.16 0.20
CA ASN A 175 20.00 -6.17 0.98
C ASN A 175 20.56 -7.32 0.12
N ALA A 176 20.03 -7.55 -1.08
CA ALA A 176 20.49 -8.59 -1.99
C ALA A 176 21.97 -8.43 -2.40
N GLN A 177 22.56 -7.23 -2.25
CA GLN A 177 23.99 -6.99 -2.50
C GLN A 177 24.92 -7.81 -1.60
N TYR A 178 24.46 -8.19 -0.42
CA TYR A 178 25.26 -8.96 0.55
C TYR A 178 25.24 -10.48 0.30
N ASN A 179 24.32 -10.94 -0.56
CA ASN A 179 24.23 -12.34 -0.97
C ASN A 179 23.62 -12.42 -2.38
N LEU A 180 24.47 -12.21 -3.38
CA LEU A 180 24.05 -12.08 -4.77
C LEU A 180 23.43 -13.36 -5.33
N GLU A 181 24.11 -14.49 -5.13
CA GLU A 181 23.69 -15.79 -5.68
C GLU A 181 22.33 -16.24 -5.14
N ALA A 182 22.14 -16.19 -3.83
CA ALA A 182 20.87 -16.53 -3.20
C ALA A 182 19.70 -15.63 -3.66
N ASN A 183 20.00 -14.43 -4.22
CA ASN A 183 19.03 -13.51 -4.77
C ASN A 183 18.98 -13.50 -6.31
N GLY A 184 19.64 -14.45 -6.98
CA GLY A 184 19.60 -14.63 -8.43
C GLY A 184 20.46 -13.65 -9.23
N PHE A 185 21.46 -13.02 -8.61
CA PHE A 185 22.39 -12.12 -9.28
C PHE A 185 23.76 -12.80 -9.46
N ARG A 186 24.24 -12.87 -10.71
CA ARG A 186 25.57 -13.41 -11.02
C ARG A 186 26.70 -12.43 -10.70
N THR A 187 26.45 -11.11 -10.80
CA THR A 187 27.45 -10.07 -10.58
C THR A 187 26.88 -8.88 -9.85
N HIS A 188 27.71 -8.16 -9.10
CA HIS A 188 27.35 -6.91 -8.43
C HIS A 188 26.83 -5.85 -9.41
N THR A 189 27.41 -5.78 -10.63
CA THR A 189 26.98 -4.86 -11.69
C THR A 189 25.53 -5.14 -12.12
N LYS A 190 25.15 -6.40 -12.30
CA LYS A 190 23.75 -6.77 -12.63
C LYS A 190 22.80 -6.39 -11.51
N TRP A 191 23.19 -6.63 -10.26
CA TRP A 191 22.41 -6.17 -9.11
C TRP A 191 22.27 -4.66 -9.10
N LYS A 192 23.38 -3.91 -9.21
CA LYS A 192 23.41 -2.44 -9.20
C LYS A 192 22.49 -1.85 -10.27
N ASN A 193 22.56 -2.34 -11.49
CA ASN A 193 21.70 -1.90 -12.59
C ASN A 193 20.21 -2.15 -12.32
N ASN A 194 19.88 -3.33 -11.77
CA ASN A 194 18.48 -3.64 -11.41
C ASN A 194 18.00 -2.76 -10.24
N TYR A 195 18.87 -2.53 -9.25
CA TYR A 195 18.54 -1.66 -8.11
C TYR A 195 18.30 -0.22 -8.57
N HIS A 196 19.14 0.34 -9.45
CA HIS A 196 18.96 1.66 -10.01
C HIS A 196 17.66 1.77 -10.82
N LYS A 197 17.37 0.80 -11.69
CA LYS A 197 16.11 0.75 -12.45
C LYS A 197 14.87 0.73 -11.55
N LYS A 198 14.93 0.05 -10.41
CA LYS A 198 13.82 0.03 -9.44
C LYS A 198 13.73 1.28 -8.58
N ARG A 199 14.86 1.89 -8.26
CA ARG A 199 14.96 3.10 -7.46
C ARG A 199 14.48 4.33 -8.22
N ASP A 200 14.88 4.43 -9.48
CA ASP A 200 14.65 5.58 -10.34
C ASP A 200 13.56 5.25 -11.39
N LYS A 201 12.32 5.02 -10.92
CA LYS A 201 11.27 4.49 -11.80
C LYS A 201 10.08 5.41 -12.04
N ASN A 202 9.82 6.41 -11.20
CA ASN A 202 8.59 7.21 -11.26
C ASN A 202 8.85 8.70 -11.08
N ILE A 203 8.02 9.49 -11.76
CA ILE A 203 7.91 10.94 -11.67
C ILE A 203 6.50 11.25 -11.21
N TYR A 204 6.34 12.20 -10.30
CA TYR A 204 5.05 12.65 -9.80
C TYR A 204 4.84 14.12 -10.08
N TYR A 205 3.70 14.47 -10.64
CA TYR A 205 3.25 15.83 -10.93
C TYR A 205 2.00 16.13 -10.10
N LEU A 206 2.14 17.01 -9.12
CA LEU A 206 1.05 17.39 -8.23
C LEU A 206 0.15 18.42 -8.90
N GLY A 207 -1.14 18.14 -8.97
CA GLY A 207 -2.17 19.08 -9.40
C GLY A 207 -2.59 20.04 -8.29
N SER A 208 -3.16 21.17 -8.72
CA SER A 208 -3.77 22.16 -7.83
C SER A 208 -5.02 22.76 -8.48
N LYS A 209 -6.00 23.12 -7.66
CA LYS A 209 -7.23 23.78 -8.11
C LYS A 209 -6.97 25.13 -8.79
N ASP A 210 -5.88 25.82 -8.40
CA ASP A 210 -5.52 27.17 -8.87
C ASP A 210 -4.71 27.14 -10.19
N GLU A 211 -4.57 25.99 -10.83
CA GLU A 211 -3.72 25.83 -12.01
C GLU A 211 -4.53 25.53 -13.26
N THR A 212 -4.06 26.08 -14.39
CA THR A 212 -4.62 25.80 -15.71
C THR A 212 -4.70 24.29 -15.96
N LEU A 213 -5.85 23.79 -16.34
CA LEU A 213 -6.15 22.36 -16.52
C LEU A 213 -5.77 21.52 -15.29
N GLY A 214 -5.87 22.11 -14.08
CA GLY A 214 -5.60 21.41 -12.83
C GLY A 214 -4.16 21.02 -12.56
N ASN A 215 -3.21 21.35 -13.47
CA ASN A 215 -1.78 21.07 -13.29
C ASN A 215 -0.91 21.92 -14.23
N GLN A 216 0.06 22.63 -13.69
CA GLN A 216 0.94 23.50 -14.48
C GLN A 216 2.05 22.74 -15.22
N LEU A 217 2.45 21.56 -14.73
CA LEU A 217 3.57 20.79 -15.29
C LEU A 217 3.12 19.70 -16.26
N ALA A 218 1.93 19.15 -16.08
CA ALA A 218 1.38 18.08 -16.88
C ALA A 218 -0.08 18.37 -17.19
N GLN A 219 -0.40 18.53 -18.45
CA GLN A 219 -1.74 18.87 -18.91
C GLN A 219 -2.23 17.82 -19.88
N LEU A 220 -3.41 17.28 -19.64
CA LEU A 220 -4.06 16.32 -20.51
C LEU A 220 -5.14 17.06 -21.33
N ASP A 221 -5.12 16.85 -22.63
CA ASP A 221 -6.11 17.35 -23.57
C ASP A 221 -6.80 16.20 -24.28
N TYR A 222 -8.07 16.36 -24.64
CA TYR A 222 -8.86 15.38 -25.36
C TYR A 222 -9.23 15.92 -26.74
N ASP A 223 -8.91 15.15 -27.76
CA ASP A 223 -9.29 15.40 -29.14
C ASP A 223 -10.53 14.54 -29.51
N ILE A 224 -11.63 15.23 -29.80
CA ILE A 224 -12.91 14.59 -30.13
C ILE A 224 -12.80 13.83 -31.46
N THR A 225 -12.00 14.34 -32.42
CA THR A 225 -11.90 13.77 -33.78
C THR A 225 -11.20 12.40 -33.76
N THR A 226 -10.13 12.28 -32.99
CA THR A 226 -9.36 11.05 -32.86
C THR A 226 -9.84 10.18 -31.70
N SER A 227 -10.70 10.71 -30.82
CA SER A 227 -11.12 10.07 -29.56
C SER A 227 -9.95 9.67 -28.67
N LYS A 228 -8.83 10.42 -28.72
CA LYS A 228 -7.60 10.16 -27.97
C LYS A 228 -7.19 11.36 -27.13
N PHE A 229 -6.34 11.09 -26.15
CA PHE A 229 -5.76 12.13 -25.30
C PHE A 229 -4.32 12.45 -25.75
N THR A 230 -3.93 13.70 -25.52
CA THR A 230 -2.55 14.16 -25.65
C THR A 230 -2.09 14.72 -24.33
N LEU A 231 -0.96 14.24 -23.82
CA LEU A 231 -0.32 14.73 -22.61
C LEU A 231 0.79 15.70 -22.95
N LYS A 232 0.68 16.94 -22.46
CA LYS A 232 1.67 18.00 -22.60
C LYS A 232 2.45 18.12 -21.30
N LEU A 233 3.74 17.82 -21.33
CA LEU A 233 4.65 17.89 -20.18
C LEU A 233 5.57 19.09 -20.29
N ARG A 234 5.63 19.92 -19.24
CA ARG A 234 6.60 20.99 -19.16
C ARG A 234 7.96 20.43 -18.75
N LYS A 235 8.99 20.68 -19.57
CA LYS A 235 10.37 20.28 -19.29
C LYS A 235 11.00 21.20 -18.26
N GLU A 236 11.95 20.68 -17.48
CA GLU A 236 12.81 21.49 -16.63
C GLU A 236 13.72 22.39 -17.48
N LYS A 237 14.18 23.52 -16.91
CA LYS A 237 14.97 24.53 -17.62
C LYS A 237 16.16 23.95 -18.39
N GLN A 238 16.86 23.01 -17.80
CA GLN A 238 18.06 22.36 -18.38
C GLN A 238 17.75 21.41 -19.54
N TYR A 239 16.49 21.03 -19.74
CA TYR A 239 16.02 20.15 -20.83
C TYR A 239 15.14 20.90 -21.84
N SER A 240 15.04 22.23 -21.74
CA SER A 240 14.11 23.05 -22.52
C SER A 240 14.78 23.85 -23.66
N SER A 241 16.01 23.47 -24.03
CA SER A 241 16.79 24.20 -25.09
C SER A 241 16.07 24.18 -26.43
N GLU A 242 15.54 23.06 -26.86
CA GLU A 242 14.85 22.94 -28.17
C GLU A 242 13.35 23.17 -28.05
N SER A 243 12.72 22.69 -27.01
CA SER A 243 11.28 22.87 -26.77
C SER A 243 10.97 22.88 -25.29
N LYS A 244 10.11 23.82 -24.89
CA LYS A 244 9.61 23.97 -23.51
C LYS A 244 8.73 22.81 -23.05
N TYR A 245 8.12 22.13 -24.01
CA TYR A 245 7.13 21.07 -23.73
C TYR A 245 7.47 19.81 -24.51
N LEU A 246 7.10 18.68 -23.91
CA LEU A 246 7.05 17.38 -24.54
C LEU A 246 5.58 17.00 -24.71
N ASN A 247 5.17 16.66 -25.93
CA ASN A 247 3.83 16.20 -26.23
C ASN A 247 3.86 14.67 -26.45
N ILE A 248 2.93 13.97 -25.79
CA ILE A 248 2.74 12.54 -25.93
C ILE A 248 1.30 12.31 -26.38
N SER A 249 1.13 11.91 -27.63
CA SER A 249 -0.18 11.71 -28.28
C SER A 249 -0.65 10.25 -28.21
N ASN A 250 -1.83 9.98 -28.75
CA ASN A 250 -2.44 8.64 -28.88
C ASN A 250 -2.67 7.90 -27.55
N ILE A 251 -2.93 8.65 -26.48
CA ILE A 251 -3.22 8.08 -25.17
C ILE A 251 -4.70 7.68 -25.11
N ASP A 252 -4.99 6.49 -24.57
CA ASP A 252 -6.37 6.03 -24.36
C ASP A 252 -6.54 5.39 -22.98
N PHE A 253 -7.69 5.62 -22.37
CA PHE A 253 -8.05 5.05 -21.08
C PHE A 253 -9.25 4.12 -21.24
N LYS A 254 -9.15 2.92 -20.68
CA LYS A 254 -10.22 1.90 -20.74
C LYS A 254 -11.30 2.10 -19.68
N TYR A 255 -10.98 2.79 -18.59
CA TYR A 255 -11.85 2.99 -17.44
C TYR A 255 -11.98 4.46 -17.13
N MET A 256 -13.18 4.91 -16.70
CA MET A 256 -13.48 6.30 -16.30
C MET A 256 -13.04 7.33 -17.35
N LYS A 257 -13.19 6.98 -18.65
CA LYS A 257 -12.81 7.85 -19.75
C LYS A 257 -13.72 9.06 -19.81
N ASP A 258 -15.03 8.84 -19.66
CA ASP A 258 -16.05 9.88 -19.75
C ASP A 258 -15.93 10.88 -18.58
N GLU A 259 -15.69 10.37 -17.37
CA GLU A 259 -15.43 11.23 -16.20
C GLU A 259 -14.17 12.09 -16.40
N LEU A 260 -13.11 11.53 -16.99
CA LEU A 260 -11.90 12.28 -17.29
C LEU A 260 -12.14 13.35 -18.35
N ILE A 261 -12.92 13.04 -19.40
CA ILE A 261 -13.32 13.99 -20.44
C ILE A 261 -14.14 15.12 -19.82
N ASN A 262 -15.11 14.83 -18.96
CA ASN A 262 -15.93 15.82 -18.27
C ASN A 262 -15.05 16.76 -17.44
N ILE A 263 -14.13 16.23 -16.64
CA ILE A 263 -13.20 17.05 -15.84
C ILE A 263 -12.35 17.97 -16.73
N ILE A 264 -11.85 17.47 -17.87
CA ILE A 264 -11.06 18.29 -18.81
C ILE A 264 -11.91 19.40 -19.42
N ASN A 265 -13.17 19.11 -19.79
CA ASN A 265 -14.09 20.09 -20.35
C ASN A 265 -14.50 21.13 -19.31
N ASP A 266 -14.76 20.73 -18.06
CA ASP A 266 -15.02 21.66 -16.94
C ASP A 266 -13.84 22.60 -16.72
N HIS A 267 -12.62 22.12 -16.83
CA HIS A 267 -11.42 22.98 -16.78
C HIS A 267 -11.34 23.95 -17.93
N LYS A 268 -11.75 23.55 -19.15
CA LYS A 268 -11.75 24.43 -20.33
C LYS A 268 -12.83 25.52 -20.22
N SER A 269 -13.96 25.18 -19.62
CA SER A 269 -15.08 26.10 -19.41
C SER A 269 -14.99 26.94 -18.12
N ASN A 270 -13.94 26.76 -17.32
CA ASN A 270 -13.75 27.39 -16.00
C ASN A 270 -14.90 27.16 -15.00
N GLN A 271 -15.67 26.09 -15.15
CA GLN A 271 -16.83 25.82 -14.30
C GLN A 271 -16.43 25.19 -12.95
N THR A 272 -15.52 24.19 -12.97
CA THR A 272 -15.07 23.51 -11.74
C THR A 272 -13.62 23.12 -11.86
N LEU A 273 -12.76 23.73 -11.04
CA LEU A 273 -11.32 23.46 -11.08
C LEU A 273 -10.97 22.32 -10.11
N LEU A 274 -11.00 21.07 -10.58
CA LEU A 274 -10.53 19.91 -9.82
C LEU A 274 -9.05 19.65 -10.11
N PRO A 275 -8.21 19.36 -9.09
CA PRO A 275 -6.79 19.12 -9.31
C PRO A 275 -6.59 17.79 -10.06
N LEU A 276 -5.79 17.81 -11.11
CA LEU A 276 -5.33 16.62 -11.81
C LEU A 276 -3.87 16.34 -11.47
N SER A 277 -3.61 15.24 -10.77
CA SER A 277 -2.25 14.81 -10.48
C SER A 277 -1.86 13.65 -11.38
N TYR A 278 -0.59 13.64 -11.79
CA TYR A 278 -0.11 12.61 -12.72
C TYR A 278 1.10 11.88 -12.13
N ARG A 279 1.20 10.59 -12.46
CA ARG A 279 2.40 9.81 -12.20
C ARG A 279 2.81 9.08 -13.47
N ILE A 280 4.03 9.33 -13.93
CA ILE A 280 4.63 8.59 -15.03
C ILE A 280 5.66 7.63 -14.45
N TYR A 281 5.59 6.36 -14.84
CA TYR A 281 6.50 5.36 -14.30
C TYR A 281 6.84 4.27 -15.31
N ARG A 282 7.98 3.59 -15.06
CA ARG A 282 8.51 2.56 -15.96
C ARG A 282 8.52 1.18 -15.30
N VAL A 283 7.99 0.17 -16.02
CA VAL A 283 8.06 -1.25 -15.64
C VAL A 283 8.53 -2.05 -16.87
N LYS A 284 9.59 -2.82 -16.72
CA LYS A 284 10.12 -3.68 -17.80
C LYS A 284 10.26 -2.94 -19.14
N ASN A 285 10.85 -1.75 -19.12
CA ASN A 285 11.04 -0.86 -20.27
C ASN A 285 9.75 -0.33 -20.93
N LYS A 286 8.59 -0.53 -20.34
CA LYS A 286 7.32 0.07 -20.76
C LYS A 286 6.96 1.21 -19.83
N TRP A 287 6.45 2.29 -20.41
CA TRP A 287 6.01 3.47 -19.67
C TRP A 287 4.51 3.45 -19.46
N TYR A 288 4.09 3.93 -18.32
CA TYR A 288 2.70 4.00 -17.89
C TYR A 288 2.39 5.39 -17.35
N LEU A 289 1.19 5.86 -17.62
CA LEU A 289 0.62 7.07 -17.07
C LEU A 289 -0.49 6.70 -16.09
N GLN A 290 -0.41 7.22 -14.88
CA GLN A 290 -1.51 7.25 -13.93
C GLN A 290 -2.03 8.68 -13.84
N VAL A 291 -3.33 8.85 -13.95
CA VAL A 291 -4.04 10.09 -13.68
C VAL A 291 -4.83 9.92 -12.40
N ILE A 292 -4.61 10.81 -11.44
CA ILE A 292 -5.31 10.83 -10.17
C ILE A 292 -6.37 11.91 -10.27
N ILE A 293 -7.62 11.49 -10.32
CA ILE A 293 -8.81 12.34 -10.44
C ILE A 293 -9.54 12.40 -9.11
N THR A 294 -10.14 13.53 -8.82
CA THR A 294 -11.08 13.67 -7.70
C THR A 294 -12.47 13.84 -8.28
N THR A 295 -13.42 13.03 -7.85
CA THR A 295 -14.81 13.17 -8.28
C THR A 295 -15.72 13.31 -7.06
N ILE A 296 -16.86 13.94 -7.25
CA ILE A 296 -17.93 13.99 -6.26
C ILE A 296 -18.77 12.74 -6.46
N VAL A 297 -18.72 11.84 -5.50
CA VAL A 297 -19.57 10.64 -5.52
C VAL A 297 -20.78 10.91 -4.67
N GLU A 298 -21.96 10.70 -5.24
CA GLU A 298 -23.20 10.74 -4.50
C GLU A 298 -23.19 9.70 -3.37
N ASN A 299 -23.58 10.11 -2.18
CA ASN A 299 -23.75 9.19 -1.08
C ASN A 299 -25.10 8.50 -1.25
N TYR A 300 -25.06 7.21 -1.56
CA TYR A 300 -26.27 6.40 -1.39
C TYR A 300 -26.54 6.25 0.10
N VAL A 301 -27.73 6.63 0.51
CA VAL A 301 -28.20 6.45 1.89
C VAL A 301 -28.97 5.15 1.91
N THR A 302 -28.37 4.13 2.51
CA THR A 302 -29.07 2.89 2.89
C THR A 302 -29.60 3.05 4.32
N ARG A 303 -30.65 2.35 4.69
CA ARG A 303 -31.29 2.46 6.02
C ARG A 303 -31.57 1.08 6.60
N LYS A 304 -31.18 0.88 7.85
CA LYS A 304 -31.53 -0.34 8.61
C LYS A 304 -33.00 -0.61 8.76
N GLU A 305 -33.78 0.46 8.70
CA GLU A 305 -35.24 0.41 8.77
C GLU A 305 -35.89 -0.41 7.66
N TYR A 306 -35.24 -0.51 6.49
CA TYR A 306 -35.70 -1.37 5.38
C TYR A 306 -35.28 -2.84 5.51
N GLY A 307 -34.61 -3.20 6.60
CA GLY A 307 -33.96 -4.48 6.79
C GLY A 307 -32.45 -4.42 6.49
N VAL A 308 -31.79 -5.54 6.64
CA VAL A 308 -30.32 -5.63 6.54
C VAL A 308 -29.92 -6.81 5.65
N ILE A 309 -28.83 -6.63 4.91
CA ILE A 309 -28.15 -7.70 4.20
C ILE A 309 -26.95 -8.16 5.05
N GLY A 310 -27.00 -9.39 5.53
CA GLY A 310 -25.89 -10.03 6.26
C GLY A 310 -24.95 -10.77 5.30
N LEU A 311 -23.64 -10.56 5.47
CA LEU A 311 -22.62 -11.29 4.72
C LEU A 311 -21.68 -12.01 5.69
N ASP A 312 -21.42 -13.29 5.40
CA ASP A 312 -20.42 -14.11 6.07
C ASP A 312 -19.43 -14.67 5.05
N PHE A 313 -18.13 -14.42 5.30
CA PHE A 313 -17.05 -14.79 4.40
C PHE A 313 -16.48 -16.15 4.75
N ASN A 314 -16.83 -17.16 3.96
CA ASN A 314 -16.40 -18.54 4.13
C ASN A 314 -15.31 -18.95 3.13
N ASN A 315 -14.66 -20.09 3.42
CA ASN A 315 -13.67 -20.64 2.50
C ASN A 315 -14.36 -21.25 1.28
N GLY A 316 -14.36 -20.52 0.17
CA GLY A 316 -14.93 -20.95 -1.11
C GLY A 316 -16.31 -20.42 -1.43
N PHE A 317 -16.91 -19.63 -0.57
CA PHE A 317 -18.19 -18.96 -0.84
C PHE A 317 -18.42 -17.77 0.10
N ILE A 318 -19.31 -16.87 -0.32
CA ILE A 318 -19.84 -15.82 0.51
C ILE A 318 -21.31 -16.18 0.80
N SER A 319 -21.66 -16.34 2.08
CA SER A 319 -23.06 -16.48 2.50
C SER A 319 -23.71 -15.12 2.52
N PHE A 320 -24.89 -15.04 1.95
CA PHE A 320 -25.73 -13.86 1.87
C PHE A 320 -27.07 -14.15 2.53
N SER A 321 -27.53 -13.24 3.38
CA SER A 321 -28.87 -13.27 3.95
C SER A 321 -29.50 -11.88 3.86
N GLU A 322 -30.78 -11.81 3.59
CA GLU A 322 -31.55 -10.58 3.52
C GLU A 322 -32.74 -10.65 4.47
N THR A 323 -32.93 -9.62 5.26
CA THR A 323 -34.07 -9.48 6.17
C THR A 323 -35.02 -8.37 5.73
N ASN A 324 -36.29 -8.45 6.18
CA ASN A 324 -37.24 -7.34 6.07
C ASN A 324 -37.10 -6.37 7.26
N GLU A 325 -37.99 -5.36 7.30
CA GLU A 325 -38.06 -4.33 8.36
C GLU A 325 -38.26 -4.94 9.75
N SER A 326 -38.98 -6.05 9.84
CA SER A 326 -39.23 -6.77 11.11
C SER A 326 -38.10 -7.78 11.47
N GLY A 327 -37.03 -7.84 10.70
CA GLY A 327 -35.93 -8.77 10.94
C GLY A 327 -36.15 -10.21 10.43
N ASN A 328 -37.29 -10.48 9.77
CA ASN A 328 -37.58 -11.80 9.21
C ASN A 328 -36.75 -12.04 7.95
N LEU A 329 -36.24 -13.29 7.78
CA LEU A 329 -35.46 -13.71 6.63
C LEU A 329 -36.31 -13.69 5.34
N ILE A 330 -35.90 -12.90 4.35
CA ILE A 330 -36.52 -12.87 3.02
C ILE A 330 -35.82 -13.83 2.08
N LYS A 331 -34.47 -13.82 2.12
CA LYS A 331 -33.64 -14.53 1.15
C LYS A 331 -32.32 -14.98 1.78
N ALA A 332 -31.90 -16.20 1.46
CA ALA A 332 -30.57 -16.71 1.80
C ALA A 332 -29.95 -17.37 0.57
N LEU A 333 -28.69 -17.02 0.27
CA LEU A 333 -27.94 -17.49 -0.88
C LEU A 333 -26.48 -17.75 -0.50
N ASN A 334 -25.83 -18.65 -1.22
CA ASN A 334 -24.39 -18.81 -1.17
C ASN A 334 -23.80 -18.46 -2.55
N TYR A 335 -22.89 -17.49 -2.58
CA TYR A 335 -22.13 -17.14 -3.78
C TYR A 335 -20.83 -17.96 -3.81
N PRO A 336 -20.73 -19.00 -4.67
CA PRO A 336 -19.55 -19.82 -4.73
C PRO A 336 -18.36 -19.04 -5.31
N LEU A 337 -17.18 -19.20 -4.71
CA LEU A 337 -15.92 -18.69 -5.20
C LEU A 337 -15.10 -19.86 -5.76
N LYS A 338 -14.97 -19.92 -7.08
CA LYS A 338 -14.28 -21.01 -7.80
C LYS A 338 -12.78 -21.01 -7.59
N TYR A 339 -12.19 -19.81 -7.47
CA TYR A 339 -10.75 -19.63 -7.28
C TYR A 339 -10.42 -19.43 -5.81
N HIS A 340 -9.49 -20.24 -5.32
CA HIS A 340 -9.04 -20.17 -3.93
C HIS A 340 -7.60 -19.67 -3.85
N GLY A 341 -7.33 -18.81 -2.90
CA GLY A 341 -5.99 -18.36 -2.56
C GLY A 341 -5.65 -16.94 -3.02
N CYS A 342 -4.36 -16.56 -2.97
CA CYS A 342 -3.86 -15.20 -3.16
C CYS A 342 -3.60 -14.82 -4.63
N GLY A 343 -4.30 -15.40 -5.59
CA GLY A 343 -4.11 -15.09 -7.02
C GLY A 343 -5.02 -13.96 -7.50
N ASN A 344 -4.59 -13.21 -8.52
CA ASN A 344 -5.39 -12.14 -9.11
C ASN A 344 -6.77 -12.61 -9.59
N LYS A 345 -6.89 -13.87 -10.04
CA LYS A 345 -8.18 -14.45 -10.45
C LYS A 345 -9.15 -14.58 -9.27
N ALA A 346 -8.66 -15.09 -8.13
CA ALA A 346 -9.47 -15.22 -6.92
C ALA A 346 -9.91 -13.87 -6.38
N LEU A 347 -8.99 -12.89 -6.37
CA LEU A 347 -9.31 -11.52 -5.97
C LEU A 347 -10.36 -10.89 -6.88
N ASN A 348 -10.21 -11.01 -8.20
CA ASN A 348 -11.16 -10.45 -9.17
C ASN A 348 -12.56 -11.10 -9.04
N GLU A 349 -12.62 -12.42 -8.84
CA GLU A 349 -13.90 -13.12 -8.63
C GLU A 349 -14.59 -12.62 -7.36
N MET A 350 -13.84 -12.51 -6.26
CA MET A 350 -14.35 -12.00 -4.99
C MET A 350 -14.84 -10.55 -5.13
N LEU A 351 -14.07 -9.67 -5.76
CA LEU A 351 -14.44 -8.28 -5.99
C LEU A 351 -15.69 -8.16 -6.87
N ASN A 352 -15.82 -8.96 -7.92
CA ASN A 352 -17.01 -8.98 -8.77
C ASN A 352 -18.24 -9.44 -7.99
N THR A 353 -18.10 -10.48 -7.17
CA THR A 353 -19.19 -10.97 -6.31
C THR A 353 -19.62 -9.89 -5.31
N ILE A 354 -18.67 -9.25 -4.63
CA ILE A 354 -18.98 -8.16 -3.70
C ILE A 354 -19.63 -6.99 -4.44
N ASN A 355 -19.16 -6.63 -5.62
CA ASN A 355 -19.75 -5.55 -6.41
C ASN A 355 -21.22 -5.82 -6.78
N ASN A 356 -21.55 -7.06 -7.18
CA ASN A 356 -22.92 -7.47 -7.45
C ASN A 356 -23.80 -7.36 -6.21
N ILE A 357 -23.28 -7.79 -5.04
CA ILE A 357 -24.00 -7.68 -3.75
C ILE A 357 -24.24 -6.21 -3.38
N VAL A 358 -23.23 -5.35 -3.51
CA VAL A 358 -23.34 -3.91 -3.23
C VAL A 358 -24.33 -3.24 -4.18
N THR A 359 -24.32 -3.61 -5.46
CA THR A 359 -25.28 -3.08 -6.44
C THR A 359 -26.71 -3.48 -6.07
N TYR A 360 -26.90 -4.73 -5.67
CA TYR A 360 -28.19 -5.20 -5.18
C TYR A 360 -28.63 -4.47 -3.89
N ALA A 361 -27.75 -4.33 -2.91
CA ALA A 361 -28.03 -3.60 -1.67
C ALA A 361 -28.47 -2.16 -1.93
N ARG A 362 -27.84 -1.49 -2.89
CA ARG A 362 -28.22 -0.15 -3.35
C ARG A 362 -29.60 -0.13 -3.97
N SER A 363 -29.95 -1.11 -4.81
CA SER A 363 -31.27 -1.17 -5.47
C SER A 363 -32.41 -1.37 -4.49
N VAL A 364 -32.17 -2.08 -3.38
CA VAL A 364 -33.16 -2.31 -2.31
C VAL A 364 -33.05 -1.32 -1.13
N GLY A 365 -32.09 -0.41 -1.14
CA GLY A 365 -31.89 0.61 -0.11
C GLY A 365 -31.46 0.08 1.26
N LYS A 366 -30.93 -1.15 1.36
CA LYS A 366 -30.61 -1.83 2.62
C LYS A 366 -29.13 -1.71 2.99
N ASP A 367 -28.85 -1.60 4.28
CA ASP A 367 -27.49 -1.65 4.82
C ASP A 367 -26.88 -3.06 4.70
N ILE A 368 -25.57 -3.08 4.54
CA ILE A 368 -24.80 -4.34 4.57
C ILE A 368 -24.15 -4.48 5.94
N SER A 369 -24.39 -5.60 6.61
CA SER A 369 -23.73 -6.01 7.85
C SER A 369 -22.74 -7.12 7.56
N ILE A 370 -21.53 -6.97 8.08
CA ILE A 370 -20.45 -7.97 7.99
C ILE A 370 -19.94 -8.30 9.38
N GLU A 371 -19.40 -9.51 9.55
CA GLU A 371 -18.73 -9.90 10.78
C GLU A 371 -17.46 -9.07 11.00
N ASP A 372 -17.21 -8.58 12.23
CA ASP A 372 -15.95 -7.91 12.60
C ASP A 372 -14.81 -8.94 12.70
N LEU A 373 -14.21 -9.24 11.58
CA LEU A 373 -13.12 -10.21 11.46
C LEU A 373 -11.80 -9.63 11.97
N LYS A 374 -11.62 -9.58 13.30
CA LYS A 374 -10.33 -9.21 13.93
C LYS A 374 -9.30 -10.32 13.76
N PHE A 375 -8.69 -10.42 12.61
CA PHE A 375 -7.65 -11.43 12.32
C PHE A 375 -6.27 -11.12 12.91
N ASP A 376 -6.02 -9.94 13.45
CA ASP A 376 -4.70 -9.56 13.98
C ASP A 376 -4.17 -10.54 15.03
N SER A 377 -5.01 -11.01 15.95
CA SER A 377 -4.65 -12.02 16.93
C SER A 377 -4.44 -13.40 16.28
N LYS A 378 -5.26 -13.76 15.29
CA LYS A 378 -5.16 -15.03 14.55
C LYS A 378 -3.95 -15.03 13.60
N LYS A 379 -3.64 -13.93 12.93
CA LYS A 379 -2.41 -13.74 12.12
C LYS A 379 -1.14 -13.81 12.97
N ALA A 380 -1.15 -13.12 14.11
CA ALA A 380 -0.05 -13.21 15.08
C ALA A 380 0.13 -14.65 15.60
N ASN A 381 -0.93 -15.46 15.54
CA ASN A 381 -0.98 -16.84 15.99
C ASN A 381 -0.70 -17.87 14.89
N SER A 382 -0.72 -17.48 13.60
CA SER A 382 -0.43 -18.41 12.52
C SER A 382 0.98 -18.98 12.69
N ILE A 383 1.06 -20.19 13.20
CA ILE A 383 2.31 -20.97 13.33
C ILE A 383 2.55 -21.58 11.96
N LYS A 384 3.80 -21.67 11.54
CA LYS A 384 4.20 -22.54 10.43
C LYS A 384 3.81 -23.97 10.80
N SER A 385 2.61 -24.36 10.44
CA SER A 385 2.11 -25.71 10.63
C SER A 385 2.43 -26.56 9.40
N ASN A 386 2.82 -27.80 9.63
CA ASN A 386 3.00 -28.78 8.55
C ASN A 386 1.69 -29.47 8.17
N GLN A 387 0.61 -29.27 8.90
CA GLN A 387 -0.69 -29.89 8.64
C GLN A 387 -1.42 -29.18 7.50
N LYS A 388 -1.96 -29.96 6.55
CA LYS A 388 -2.59 -29.48 5.31
C LYS A 388 -3.80 -28.55 5.56
N ASN A 389 -4.58 -28.84 6.60
CA ASN A 389 -5.77 -28.05 6.97
C ASN A 389 -5.43 -26.71 7.63
N GLU A 390 -4.40 -26.66 8.48
CA GLU A 390 -3.93 -25.41 9.07
C GLU A 390 -3.26 -24.49 8.05
N LYS A 391 -2.58 -25.05 7.03
CA LYS A 391 -2.06 -24.27 5.90
C LYS A 391 -3.18 -23.64 5.08
N LYS A 392 -4.29 -24.36 4.85
CA LYS A 392 -5.48 -23.82 4.17
C LYS A 392 -6.13 -22.71 5.00
N TYR A 393 -6.32 -22.91 6.30
CA TYR A 393 -6.90 -21.93 7.21
C TYR A 393 -6.04 -20.67 7.33
N ASN A 394 -4.74 -20.81 7.50
CA ASN A 394 -3.81 -19.69 7.55
C ASN A 394 -3.80 -18.89 6.22
N LYS A 395 -3.92 -19.60 5.08
CA LYS A 395 -4.00 -18.96 3.77
C LYS A 395 -5.29 -18.15 3.61
N MET A 396 -6.41 -18.67 4.09
CA MET A 396 -7.70 -17.98 4.11
C MET A 396 -7.64 -16.69 4.92
N ILE A 397 -7.14 -16.76 6.18
CA ILE A 397 -7.00 -15.58 7.06
C ILE A 397 -6.14 -14.47 6.41
N HIS A 398 -5.09 -14.85 5.66
CA HIS A 398 -4.23 -13.87 4.96
C HIS A 398 -4.82 -13.34 3.65
N THR A 399 -5.92 -13.89 3.18
CA THR A 399 -6.58 -13.49 1.93
C THR A 399 -7.78 -12.57 2.18
N LEU A 400 -8.40 -12.66 3.36
CA LEU A 400 -9.59 -11.90 3.73
C LEU A 400 -9.28 -10.50 4.34
N ASP A 401 -8.03 -10.12 4.41
CA ASP A 401 -7.54 -8.80 4.79
C ASP A 401 -7.17 -8.01 3.52
#